data_ed23573854ecb11df770e1f3553c5acb
#
_entry.id   ed23573854ecb11df770e1f3553c5acb
#
_cell.length_a   1.000
_cell.length_b   1.000
_cell.length_c   1.000
_cell.angle_alpha   90.00
_cell.angle_beta   90.00
_cell.angle_gamma   90.00
#
_symmetry.space_group_name_H-M   'P 1'
#
loop_
_entity.id
_entity.type
_entity.pdbx_description
1 polymer ?
#
loop_
_entity_poly.entity_id
_entity_poly.type
_entity_poly.pdbx_seq_one_letter_code
_entity_poly.pdbx_strand_id
1 'polypeptide(L)'
;MPSIDLNCDLGESFGAYTIGMDAEILPYVTSANIACGFHAGDPSVMQKSVLLCKKYGVQVGAHPGLPDLQGFGRRRMAISPAEAEVDVMYQIGALKAFCDAAGVLLHHVKPHGALYNMAARDPVLAAAICRAVQAAAPG
;
A
#
# COMPACT_ATOMS: atom_id res chain seq x y z
N MET A 1 -12.04 -14.64 23.16
CA MET A 1 -12.27 -15.51 21.99
C MET A 1 -11.13 -15.29 21.01
N PRO A 2 -10.67 -16.30 20.27
CA PRO A 2 -9.71 -16.10 19.20
C PRO A 2 -10.32 -15.16 18.14
N SER A 3 -9.53 -14.21 17.64
CA SER A 3 -9.90 -13.29 16.58
C SER A 3 -8.97 -13.47 15.40
N ILE A 4 -9.43 -13.14 14.22
CA ILE A 4 -8.64 -13.16 12.98
C ILE A 4 -8.72 -11.79 12.31
N ASP A 5 -7.60 -11.33 11.76
CA ASP A 5 -7.58 -10.18 10.88
C ASP A 5 -7.97 -10.61 9.47
N LEU A 6 -9.01 -10.00 8.91
CA LEU A 6 -9.41 -10.18 7.52
C LEU A 6 -8.95 -8.97 6.73
N ASN A 7 -8.01 -9.19 5.82
CA ASN A 7 -7.28 -8.15 5.08
C ASN A 7 -7.63 -8.17 3.60
N CYS A 8 -7.72 -7.00 2.97
CA CYS A 8 -7.85 -6.89 1.52
C CYS A 8 -6.98 -5.77 0.94
N ASP A 9 -6.66 -5.89 -0.35
CA ASP A 9 -6.08 -4.82 -1.15
C ASP A 9 -7.21 -3.92 -1.67
N LEU A 10 -7.03 -2.60 -1.64
CA LEU A 10 -7.98 -1.64 -2.15
C LEU A 10 -7.32 -0.31 -2.56
N GLY A 11 -8.14 0.64 -3.05
CA GLY A 11 -7.62 1.91 -3.54
C GLY A 11 -6.88 1.77 -4.86
N GLU A 12 -7.22 0.78 -5.67
CA GLU A 12 -6.52 0.44 -6.91
C GLU A 12 -7.14 1.05 -8.17
N SER A 13 -8.18 1.86 -8.03
CA SER A 13 -8.70 2.71 -9.10
C SER A 13 -7.67 3.78 -9.49
N PHE A 14 -7.70 4.25 -10.73
CA PHE A 14 -6.76 5.25 -11.22
C PHE A 14 -7.43 6.17 -12.26
N GLY A 15 -7.44 7.47 -12.03
CA GLY A 15 -8.04 8.45 -12.93
C GLY A 15 -9.49 8.11 -13.25
N ALA A 16 -9.78 7.87 -14.53
CA ALA A 16 -11.11 7.50 -14.99
C ALA A 16 -11.46 6.02 -14.81
N TYR A 17 -10.49 5.19 -14.44
CA TYR A 17 -10.68 3.75 -14.30
C TYR A 17 -11.07 3.38 -12.87
N THR A 18 -12.16 2.63 -12.73
CA THR A 18 -12.59 2.07 -11.45
C THR A 18 -12.24 0.58 -11.40
N ILE A 19 -11.53 0.17 -10.34
CA ILE A 19 -11.14 -1.21 -10.09
C ILE A 19 -11.61 -1.57 -8.67
N GLY A 20 -12.23 -2.74 -8.54
CA GLY A 20 -12.74 -3.23 -7.27
C GLY A 20 -14.07 -2.61 -6.83
N MET A 21 -14.50 -3.02 -5.65
CA MET A 21 -15.73 -2.55 -4.98
C MET A 21 -15.39 -2.12 -3.55
N ASP A 22 -14.51 -1.13 -3.42
CA ASP A 22 -13.88 -0.76 -2.15
C ASP A 22 -14.90 -0.44 -1.04
N ALA A 23 -15.93 0.33 -1.36
CA ALA A 23 -16.95 0.70 -0.37
C ALA A 23 -17.82 -0.48 0.07
N GLU A 24 -17.96 -1.49 -0.77
CA GLU A 24 -18.81 -2.66 -0.51
C GLU A 24 -18.06 -3.72 0.31
N ILE A 25 -16.73 -3.83 0.15
CA ILE A 25 -15.93 -4.82 0.88
C ILE A 25 -15.55 -4.36 2.30
N LEU A 26 -15.39 -3.06 2.51
CA LEU A 26 -14.92 -2.50 3.79
C LEU A 26 -15.73 -2.91 5.02
N PRO A 27 -17.06 -3.10 4.96
CA PRO A 27 -17.83 -3.59 6.12
C PRO A 27 -17.44 -5.01 6.58
N TYR A 28 -16.72 -5.77 5.76
CA TYR A 28 -16.41 -7.18 6.01
C TYR A 28 -14.95 -7.45 6.36
N VAL A 29 -14.08 -6.43 6.32
CA VAL A 29 -12.65 -6.56 6.58
C VAL A 29 -12.24 -5.74 7.80
N THR A 30 -11.11 -6.10 8.41
CA THR A 30 -10.57 -5.43 9.60
C THR A 30 -9.34 -4.60 9.28
N SER A 31 -8.65 -4.91 8.19
CA SER A 31 -7.51 -4.14 7.69
C SER A 31 -7.52 -4.08 6.15
N ALA A 32 -6.88 -3.05 5.60
CA ALA A 32 -6.81 -2.83 4.16
C ALA A 32 -5.44 -2.30 3.74
N ASN A 33 -4.96 -2.75 2.58
CA ASN A 33 -3.71 -2.31 2.00
C ASN A 33 -4.03 -1.34 0.86
N ILE A 34 -3.74 -0.05 1.02
CA ILE A 34 -4.09 0.99 0.05
C ILE A 34 -2.95 1.19 -0.94
N ALA A 35 -3.25 1.10 -2.23
CA ALA A 35 -2.31 1.36 -3.33
C ALA A 35 -1.75 2.79 -3.24
N CYS A 36 -0.45 2.93 -3.55
CA CYS A 36 0.32 4.14 -3.29
C CYS A 36 0.77 4.86 -4.58
N GLY A 37 0.07 4.66 -5.70
CA GLY A 37 0.23 5.43 -6.93
C GLY A 37 1.22 4.85 -7.94
N PHE A 38 2.03 3.84 -7.61
CA PHE A 38 3.00 3.27 -8.55
C PHE A 38 2.43 2.12 -9.38
N HIS A 39 1.78 1.16 -8.76
CA HIS A 39 1.13 0.09 -9.51
C HIS A 39 -0.35 0.36 -9.78
N ALA A 40 -0.97 1.16 -8.93
CA ALA A 40 -2.37 1.58 -8.99
C ALA A 40 -2.60 2.71 -7.98
N GLY A 41 -3.79 3.28 -7.99
CA GLY A 41 -4.14 4.42 -7.14
C GLY A 41 -3.60 5.73 -7.67
N ASP A 42 -4.19 6.80 -7.22
CA ASP A 42 -3.76 8.19 -7.44
C ASP A 42 -4.06 9.02 -6.19
N PRO A 43 -3.64 10.29 -6.11
CA PRO A 43 -3.86 11.09 -4.89
C PRO A 43 -5.32 11.18 -4.44
N SER A 44 -6.27 11.31 -5.37
CA SER A 44 -7.70 11.39 -5.06
C SER A 44 -8.24 10.03 -4.56
N VAL A 45 -7.80 8.95 -5.18
CA VAL A 45 -8.14 7.58 -4.76
C VAL A 45 -7.58 7.29 -3.38
N MET A 46 -6.31 7.64 -3.10
CA MET A 46 -5.70 7.47 -1.77
C MET A 46 -6.49 8.20 -0.69
N GLN A 47 -6.79 9.48 -0.90
CA GLN A 47 -7.60 10.26 0.05
C GLN A 47 -8.95 9.61 0.32
N LYS A 48 -9.68 9.26 -0.74
CA LYS A 48 -10.99 8.61 -0.64
C LYS A 48 -10.92 7.28 0.12
N SER A 49 -9.91 6.47 -0.17
CA SER A 49 -9.72 5.16 0.47
C SER A 49 -9.43 5.29 1.96
N VAL A 50 -8.57 6.23 2.37
CA VAL A 50 -8.29 6.51 3.79
C VAL A 50 -9.55 6.96 4.52
N LEU A 51 -10.34 7.87 3.92
CA LEU A 51 -11.59 8.34 4.53
C LEU A 51 -12.64 7.24 4.64
N LEU A 52 -12.71 6.34 3.66
CA LEU A 52 -13.59 5.17 3.72
C LEU A 52 -13.16 4.20 4.83
N CYS A 53 -11.87 3.89 4.92
CA CYS A 53 -11.35 3.05 6.03
C CYS A 53 -11.66 3.66 7.39
N LYS A 54 -11.44 4.97 7.55
CA LYS A 54 -11.82 5.69 8.77
C LYS A 54 -13.31 5.52 9.11
N LYS A 55 -14.17 5.69 8.11
CA LYS A 55 -15.64 5.56 8.29
C LYS A 55 -16.05 4.18 8.80
N TYR A 56 -15.40 3.13 8.31
CA TYR A 56 -15.72 1.75 8.68
C TYR A 56 -14.87 1.19 9.82
N GLY A 57 -13.94 1.98 10.38
CA GLY A 57 -13.05 1.52 11.45
C GLY A 57 -12.03 0.48 11.01
N VAL A 58 -11.69 0.46 9.71
CA VAL A 58 -10.73 -0.48 9.12
C VAL A 58 -9.32 0.06 9.24
N GLN A 59 -8.38 -0.75 9.68
CA GLN A 59 -6.96 -0.39 9.80
C GLN A 59 -6.34 -0.17 8.44
N VAL A 60 -5.57 0.92 8.30
CA VAL A 60 -4.94 1.33 7.04
C VAL A 60 -3.49 0.86 6.97
N GLY A 61 -3.15 0.15 5.90
CA GLY A 61 -1.79 -0.19 5.53
C GLY A 61 -1.39 0.39 4.18
N ALA A 62 -0.08 0.64 4.00
CA ALA A 62 0.46 1.04 2.72
C ALA A 62 0.75 -0.18 1.82
N HIS A 63 0.41 -0.05 0.55
CA HIS A 63 0.60 -1.10 -0.45
C HIS A 63 1.53 -0.66 -1.59
N PRO A 64 2.84 -0.43 -1.28
CA PRO A 64 3.80 0.03 -2.27
C PRO A 64 4.12 -1.06 -3.30
N GLY A 65 4.22 -0.67 -4.56
CA GLY A 65 4.57 -1.55 -5.66
C GLY A 65 5.65 -0.98 -6.57
N LEU A 66 6.02 -1.73 -7.60
CA LEU A 66 6.88 -1.25 -8.68
C LEU A 66 6.14 -0.20 -9.54
N PRO A 67 6.87 0.75 -10.17
CA PRO A 67 6.26 1.80 -11.00
C PRO A 67 5.79 1.23 -12.35
N ASP A 68 4.74 0.45 -12.33
CA ASP A 68 4.22 -0.32 -13.46
C ASP A 68 2.68 -0.30 -13.49
N LEU A 69 2.11 0.86 -13.81
CA LEU A 69 0.65 1.00 -13.93
C LEU A 69 0.05 0.04 -14.95
N GLN A 70 0.69 -0.11 -16.13
CA GLN A 70 0.17 -0.98 -17.19
C GLN A 70 0.19 -2.47 -16.81
N GLY A 71 1.23 -2.91 -16.10
CA GLY A 71 1.36 -4.29 -15.62
C GLY A 71 0.81 -4.50 -14.23
N PHE A 72 0.17 -3.48 -13.65
CA PHE A 72 -0.40 -3.55 -12.31
C PHE A 72 0.65 -3.94 -11.24
N GLY A 73 1.90 -3.53 -11.43
CA GLY A 73 3.01 -3.89 -10.54
C GLY A 73 3.33 -5.38 -10.49
N ARG A 74 2.81 -6.18 -11.43
CA ARG A 74 3.01 -7.64 -11.44
C ARG A 74 4.09 -8.11 -12.42
N ARG A 75 4.58 -7.21 -13.26
CA ARG A 75 5.72 -7.49 -14.12
C ARG A 75 7.03 -7.30 -13.35
N ARG A 76 7.93 -8.26 -13.47
CA ARG A 76 9.26 -8.14 -12.88
C ARG A 76 10.04 -7.02 -13.58
N MET A 77 10.63 -6.12 -12.80
CA MET A 77 11.44 -5.01 -13.28
C MET A 77 12.84 -5.10 -12.67
N ALA A 78 13.85 -4.67 -13.42
CA ALA A 78 15.17 -4.47 -12.86
C ALA A 78 15.12 -3.26 -11.92
N ILE A 79 15.43 -3.48 -10.65
CA ILE A 79 15.50 -2.44 -9.63
C ILE A 79 16.60 -2.78 -8.65
N SER A 80 17.45 -1.83 -8.33
CA SER A 80 18.43 -1.98 -7.29
C SER A 80 17.82 -1.89 -5.89
N PRO A 81 18.44 -2.48 -4.86
CA PRO A 81 17.97 -2.31 -3.48
C PRO A 81 17.86 -0.85 -3.04
N ALA A 82 18.77 0.01 -3.49
CA ALA A 82 18.73 1.44 -3.18
C ALA A 82 17.53 2.16 -3.83
N GLU A 83 17.22 1.85 -5.08
CA GLU A 83 16.01 2.37 -5.75
C GLU A 83 14.75 1.86 -5.06
N ALA A 84 14.69 0.57 -4.73
CA ALA A 84 13.54 0.01 -4.02
C ALA A 84 13.31 0.68 -2.66
N GLU A 85 14.37 1.00 -1.93
CA GLU A 85 14.28 1.69 -0.64
C GLU A 85 13.64 3.07 -0.78
N VAL A 86 14.09 3.88 -1.72
CA VAL A 86 13.53 5.24 -1.91
C VAL A 86 12.13 5.21 -2.52
N ASP A 87 11.85 4.28 -3.44
CA ASP A 87 10.53 4.10 -4.04
C ASP A 87 9.48 3.68 -3.00
N VAL A 88 9.83 2.77 -2.11
CA VAL A 88 8.94 2.33 -1.03
C VAL A 88 8.73 3.45 -0.01
N MET A 89 9.81 4.16 0.38
CA MET A 89 9.71 5.29 1.29
C MET A 89 8.81 6.40 0.73
N TYR A 90 8.96 6.74 -0.55
CA TYR A 90 8.12 7.74 -1.23
C TYR A 90 6.64 7.36 -1.17
N GLN A 91 6.31 6.11 -1.51
CA GLN A 91 4.95 5.61 -1.53
C GLN A 91 4.31 5.59 -0.13
N ILE A 92 5.05 5.13 0.88
CA ILE A 92 4.58 5.17 2.28
C ILE A 92 4.34 6.60 2.72
N GLY A 93 5.27 7.51 2.43
CA GLY A 93 5.17 8.93 2.77
C GLY A 93 3.95 9.60 2.14
N ALA A 94 3.66 9.27 0.88
CA ALA A 94 2.49 9.78 0.19
C ALA A 94 1.18 9.37 0.89
N LEU A 95 1.01 8.08 1.19
CA LEU A 95 -0.19 7.61 1.90
C LEU A 95 -0.26 8.14 3.33
N LYS A 96 0.89 8.18 4.03
CA LYS A 96 0.97 8.68 5.40
C LYS A 96 0.48 10.12 5.51
N ALA A 97 0.77 10.97 4.54
CA ALA A 97 0.28 12.36 4.52
C ALA A 97 -1.27 12.43 4.54
N PHE A 98 -1.95 11.54 3.80
CA PHE A 98 -3.41 11.45 3.82
C PHE A 98 -3.93 10.85 5.13
N CYS A 99 -3.23 9.88 5.68
CA CYS A 99 -3.56 9.30 6.99
C CYS A 99 -3.47 10.37 8.09
N ASP A 100 -2.38 11.11 8.15
CA ASP A 100 -2.16 12.18 9.14
C ASP A 100 -3.23 13.28 9.02
N ALA A 101 -3.53 13.73 7.80
CA ALA A 101 -4.58 14.72 7.54
C ALA A 101 -5.97 14.23 7.96
N ALA A 102 -6.23 12.95 7.87
CA ALA A 102 -7.49 12.33 8.29
C ALA A 102 -7.53 11.96 9.78
N GLY A 103 -6.41 12.05 10.51
CA GLY A 103 -6.29 11.56 11.89
C GLY A 103 -6.42 10.04 11.97
N VAL A 104 -5.85 9.32 10.99
CA VAL A 104 -5.80 7.86 10.90
C VAL A 104 -4.36 7.41 11.10
N LEU A 105 -4.16 6.36 11.87
CA LEU A 105 -2.82 5.75 12.04
C LEU A 105 -2.51 4.86 10.83
N LEU A 106 -1.31 5.00 10.26
CA LEU A 106 -0.77 4.02 9.33
C LEU A 106 -0.32 2.80 10.14
N HIS A 107 -1.02 1.68 9.98
CA HIS A 107 -0.89 0.50 10.84
C HIS A 107 0.17 -0.49 10.35
N HIS A 108 0.31 -0.68 9.04
CA HIS A 108 1.22 -1.68 8.47
C HIS A 108 1.63 -1.31 7.04
N VAL A 109 2.59 -2.06 6.52
CA VAL A 109 3.03 -1.99 5.12
C VAL A 109 3.06 -3.40 4.54
N LYS A 110 2.44 -3.57 3.39
CA LYS A 110 2.45 -4.83 2.62
C LYS A 110 2.88 -4.53 1.19
N PRO A 111 4.09 -4.90 0.75
CA PRO A 111 4.50 -4.71 -0.64
C PRO A 111 3.57 -5.45 -1.61
N HIS A 112 3.34 -4.84 -2.78
CA HIS A 112 2.47 -5.37 -3.82
C HIS A 112 3.24 -6.22 -4.84
N GLY A 113 2.59 -7.25 -5.34
CA GLY A 113 2.88 -7.96 -6.59
C GLY A 113 4.32 -8.40 -6.78
N ALA A 114 4.95 -7.96 -7.88
CA ALA A 114 6.30 -8.38 -8.23
C ALA A 114 7.35 -7.92 -7.21
N LEU A 115 7.18 -6.75 -6.59
CA LEU A 115 8.09 -6.28 -5.54
C LEU A 115 8.13 -7.25 -4.35
N TYR A 116 6.97 -7.70 -3.89
CA TYR A 116 6.86 -8.70 -2.82
C TYR A 116 7.51 -10.01 -3.22
N ASN A 117 7.19 -10.53 -4.40
CA ASN A 117 7.70 -11.82 -4.88
C ASN A 117 9.22 -11.81 -5.12
N MET A 118 9.77 -10.68 -5.55
CA MET A 118 11.21 -10.50 -5.71
C MET A 118 11.90 -10.47 -4.34
N ALA A 119 11.38 -9.68 -3.40
CA ALA A 119 11.92 -9.57 -2.05
C ALA A 119 11.89 -10.90 -1.28
N ALA A 120 10.88 -11.75 -1.51
CA ALA A 120 10.79 -13.07 -0.91
C ALA A 120 11.94 -14.02 -1.30
N ARG A 121 12.70 -13.69 -2.36
CA ARG A 121 13.82 -14.46 -2.88
C ARG A 121 15.16 -13.72 -2.84
N ASP A 122 15.14 -12.46 -2.44
CA ASP A 122 16.31 -11.58 -2.37
C ASP A 122 16.37 -10.90 -1.02
N PRO A 123 17.19 -11.39 -0.08
CA PRO A 123 17.28 -10.82 1.26
C PRO A 123 17.85 -9.40 1.28
N VAL A 124 18.64 -9.00 0.28
CA VAL A 124 19.15 -7.63 0.19
C VAL A 124 18.06 -6.66 -0.20
N LEU A 125 17.22 -7.04 -1.15
CA LEU A 125 16.03 -6.27 -1.53
C LEU A 125 15.03 -6.21 -0.38
N ALA A 126 14.78 -7.32 0.30
CA ALA A 126 13.91 -7.35 1.48
C ALA A 126 14.40 -6.41 2.59
N ALA A 127 15.70 -6.42 2.88
CA ALA A 127 16.29 -5.53 3.87
C ALA A 127 16.15 -4.04 3.50
N ALA A 128 16.28 -3.70 2.21
CA ALA A 128 16.07 -2.34 1.71
C ALA A 128 14.61 -1.88 1.94
N ILE A 129 13.65 -2.73 1.64
CA ILE A 129 12.22 -2.45 1.91
C ILE A 129 11.99 -2.25 3.41
N CYS A 130 12.56 -3.10 4.27
CA CYS A 130 12.43 -2.95 5.73
C CYS A 130 13.01 -1.62 6.24
N ARG A 131 14.17 -1.18 5.71
CA ARG A 131 14.74 0.14 6.07
C ARG A 131 13.81 1.28 5.65
N ALA A 132 13.21 1.21 4.47
CA ALA A 132 12.24 2.20 4.03
C ALA A 132 11.02 2.28 4.96
N VAL A 133 10.50 1.13 5.39
CA VAL A 133 9.39 1.06 6.35
C VAL A 133 9.78 1.71 7.67
N GLN A 134 10.94 1.35 8.24
CA GLN A 134 11.42 1.93 9.50
C GLN A 134 11.61 3.45 9.42
N ALA A 135 12.10 3.94 8.29
CA ALA A 135 12.35 5.38 8.11
C ALA A 135 11.05 6.18 7.92
N ALA A 136 10.09 5.64 7.17
CA ALA A 136 8.85 6.36 6.82
C ALA A 136 7.73 6.21 7.85
N ALA A 137 7.70 5.10 8.58
CA ALA A 137 6.66 4.79 9.56
C ALA A 137 7.27 4.12 10.81
N PRO A 138 8.06 4.86 11.60
CA PRO A 138 8.62 4.34 12.84
C PRO A 138 7.51 4.15 13.88
N GLY A 139 7.34 2.92 14.39
CA GLY A 139 6.36 2.60 15.44
C GLY A 139 5.74 1.25 15.29
#